data_01f1f68f50bb89a84b437a9d88e23f49
#
_entry.id   01f1f68f50bb89a84b437a9d88e23f49
#
_cell.length_a   1.000
_cell.length_b   1.000
_cell.length_c   1.000
_cell.angle_alpha   90.00
_cell.angle_beta   90.00
_cell.angle_gamma   90.00
#
_symmetry.space_group_name_H-M   'P 1'
#
loop_
_entity.id
_entity.type
_entity.pdbx_description
1 polymer ?
#
loop_
_entity_poly.entity_id
_entity_poly.type
_entity_poly.pdbx_seq_one_letter_code
_entity_poly.pdbx_strand_id
1 'polypeptide(L)'
;TVSITALSDSSVESDETFNLTLSASTSDVVPAQISDGSALITIQNVASDNGNVASIRGNSFYKIISAQSWSDAESQANSIGGNLITINNLDEYNWASQNVWSNANLIANGYNNPQTTISFVGFNDKDNEGNYQWSSGEDTDWNNLTDLINAQNWFSQQGSFGGWDYGMIIGNSSYEIEGTDTRYTPYQNRGNIILMDNEGSFYKNNGYTIAGIAEVPLSYFSVSDLTIKEGESGNITISRTGGSNTVQNLTLASSNGTALAGTDYTAINQTITFAKGEVSKTVSISALRDSSI
;
A
#
# COMPACT_ATOMS: atom_id res chain seq x y z
N THR A 1 12.78 -21.25 23.12
CA THR A 1 12.02 -20.55 22.08
C THR A 1 10.75 -20.00 22.73
N VAL A 2 10.48 -18.73 22.53
CA VAL A 2 9.23 -18.08 22.92
C VAL A 2 8.47 -17.79 21.63
N SER A 3 7.21 -18.26 21.53
CA SER A 3 6.34 -17.97 20.40
C SER A 3 5.52 -16.72 20.69
N ILE A 4 5.47 -15.81 19.73
CA ILE A 4 4.66 -14.58 19.78
C ILE A 4 3.65 -14.69 18.64
N THR A 5 2.39 -14.43 18.94
CA THR A 5 1.31 -14.44 17.95
C THR A 5 0.79 -13.02 17.82
N ALA A 6 0.86 -12.45 16.61
CA ALA A 6 0.19 -11.21 16.30
C ALA A 6 -1.32 -11.50 16.11
N LEU A 7 -2.16 -10.63 16.63
CA LEU A 7 -3.60 -10.68 16.42
C LEU A 7 -3.92 -9.86 15.17
N SER A 8 -4.78 -10.38 14.31
CA SER A 8 -5.26 -9.64 13.14
C SER A 8 -6.54 -8.91 13.47
N ASP A 9 -6.69 -7.69 12.98
CA ASP A 9 -7.94 -6.96 12.96
C ASP A 9 -8.32 -6.52 11.53
N SER A 10 -9.30 -5.65 11.40
CA SER A 10 -9.81 -5.16 10.11
C SER A 10 -9.38 -3.71 9.80
N SER A 11 -8.54 -3.12 10.63
CA SER A 11 -8.08 -1.75 10.47
C SER A 11 -6.87 -1.69 9.54
N VAL A 12 -6.78 -0.65 8.72
CA VAL A 12 -5.56 -0.31 7.99
C VAL A 12 -4.73 0.59 8.90
N GLU A 13 -3.62 0.07 9.39
CA GLU A 13 -2.74 0.78 10.31
C GLU A 13 -1.30 0.78 9.75
N SER A 14 -0.45 1.62 10.28
CA SER A 14 0.99 1.53 10.01
C SER A 14 1.60 0.39 10.82
N ASP A 15 2.81 -0.05 10.44
CA ASP A 15 3.57 -1.02 11.22
C ASP A 15 3.68 -0.56 12.68
N GLU A 16 3.40 -1.47 13.59
CA GLU A 16 3.47 -1.24 15.03
C GLU A 16 4.70 -1.92 15.64
N THR A 17 5.18 -1.38 16.74
CA THR A 17 6.33 -1.97 17.42
C THR A 17 6.10 -2.14 18.91
N PHE A 18 6.68 -3.19 19.49
CA PHE A 18 6.78 -3.35 20.94
C PHE A 18 8.15 -3.91 21.33
N ASN A 19 8.53 -3.65 22.58
CA ASN A 19 9.79 -4.13 23.10
C ASN A 19 9.60 -5.38 23.95
N LEU A 20 10.44 -6.38 23.74
CA LEU A 20 10.65 -7.49 24.67
C LEU A 20 11.88 -7.21 25.53
N THR A 21 11.76 -7.46 26.83
CA THR A 21 12.87 -7.28 27.76
C THR A 21 13.11 -8.56 28.53
N LEU A 22 14.38 -8.98 28.59
CA LEU A 22 14.84 -10.03 29.49
C LEU A 22 15.34 -9.39 30.81
N SER A 23 14.95 -9.96 31.90
CA SER A 23 15.51 -9.60 33.23
C SER A 23 15.99 -10.85 33.95
N ALA A 24 17.09 -10.72 34.67
CA ALA A 24 17.59 -11.79 35.50
C ALA A 24 16.76 -11.90 36.81
N SER A 25 16.57 -13.12 37.29
CA SER A 25 16.00 -13.35 38.63
C SER A 25 16.95 -12.83 39.69
N THR A 26 16.44 -12.08 40.65
CA THR A 26 17.21 -11.60 41.81
C THR A 26 17.36 -12.64 42.91
N SER A 27 16.67 -13.79 42.78
CA SER A 27 16.67 -14.89 43.76
C SER A 27 17.65 -16.02 43.43
N ASP A 28 18.33 -15.95 42.29
CA ASP A 28 19.26 -17.01 41.89
C ASP A 28 20.58 -16.91 42.65
N VAL A 29 21.08 -18.07 43.11
CA VAL A 29 22.36 -18.18 43.84
C VAL A 29 23.56 -17.78 42.97
N VAL A 30 23.45 -18.01 41.66
CA VAL A 30 24.41 -17.56 40.65
C VAL A 30 23.70 -16.52 39.75
N PRO A 31 24.13 -15.25 39.77
CA PRO A 31 23.48 -14.20 38.95
C PRO A 31 23.62 -14.51 37.46
N ALA A 32 22.51 -14.47 36.75
CA ALA A 32 22.53 -14.54 35.30
C ALA A 32 23.14 -13.26 34.71
N GLN A 33 23.96 -13.41 33.68
CA GLN A 33 24.51 -12.29 32.92
C GLN A 33 23.73 -12.19 31.61
N ILE A 34 23.13 -11.02 31.33
CA ILE A 34 22.39 -10.74 30.13
C ILE A 34 23.24 -9.82 29.28
N SER A 35 23.71 -10.30 28.11
CA SER A 35 24.57 -9.53 27.20
C SER A 35 23.75 -8.60 26.31
N ASP A 36 22.52 -9.00 25.95
CA ASP A 36 21.51 -8.20 25.28
C ASP A 36 20.15 -8.56 25.89
N GLY A 37 19.56 -7.60 26.54
CA GLY A 37 18.32 -7.77 27.32
C GLY A 37 17.07 -7.24 26.63
N SER A 38 17.16 -6.72 25.40
CA SER A 38 16.02 -6.12 24.72
C SER A 38 15.94 -6.51 23.23
N ALA A 39 14.73 -6.68 22.75
CA ALA A 39 14.44 -6.86 21.34
C ALA A 39 13.28 -5.97 20.93
N LEU A 40 13.41 -5.27 19.82
CA LEU A 40 12.31 -4.56 19.16
C LEU A 40 11.62 -5.54 18.23
N ILE A 41 10.32 -5.72 18.42
CA ILE A 41 9.46 -6.53 17.57
C ILE A 41 8.60 -5.59 16.73
N THR A 42 8.60 -5.78 15.42
CA THR A 42 7.74 -5.05 14.49
C THR A 42 6.60 -5.98 14.08
N ILE A 43 5.38 -5.50 14.23
CA ILE A 43 4.17 -6.12 13.69
C ILE A 43 3.86 -5.39 12.39
N GLN A 44 3.98 -6.11 11.28
CA GLN A 44 3.58 -5.57 9.99
C GLN A 44 2.07 -5.70 9.83
N ASN A 45 1.43 -4.60 9.52
CA ASN A 45 -0.01 -4.59 9.32
C ASN A 45 -0.38 -5.24 7.99
N VAL A 46 -1.32 -6.19 8.05
CA VAL A 46 -1.99 -6.77 6.89
C VAL A 46 -3.46 -6.36 6.98
N ALA A 47 -3.81 -5.27 6.34
CA ALA A 47 -5.19 -4.81 6.33
C ALA A 47 -6.05 -5.68 5.40
N SER A 48 -7.26 -6.00 5.84
CA SER A 48 -8.28 -6.55 4.96
C SER A 48 -9.30 -5.46 4.62
N ASP A 49 -9.40 -5.10 3.35
CA ASP A 49 -10.46 -4.23 2.85
C ASP A 49 -11.61 -5.11 2.33
N ASN A 50 -12.74 -5.11 3.05
CA ASN A 50 -13.92 -5.92 2.72
C ASN A 50 -13.63 -7.43 2.47
N GLY A 51 -12.66 -8.00 3.20
CA GLY A 51 -12.25 -9.39 3.04
C GLY A 51 -11.14 -9.62 2.01
N ASN A 52 -10.68 -8.59 1.32
CA ASN A 52 -9.52 -8.65 0.45
C ASN A 52 -8.24 -8.39 1.24
N VAL A 53 -7.21 -9.19 0.99
CA VAL A 53 -5.90 -9.00 1.59
C VAL A 53 -5.22 -7.81 0.91
N ALA A 54 -4.77 -6.88 1.73
CA ALA A 54 -3.99 -5.73 1.30
C ALA A 54 -2.67 -5.70 2.08
N SER A 55 -1.65 -5.07 1.51
CA SER A 55 -0.31 -5.02 2.10
C SER A 55 0.18 -3.57 2.16
N ILE A 56 0.96 -3.25 3.19
CA ILE A 56 1.57 -1.93 3.36
C ILE A 56 3.08 -2.05 3.26
N ARG A 57 3.72 -1.14 2.54
CA ARG A 57 5.16 -0.95 2.52
C ARG A 57 5.48 0.54 2.46
N GLY A 58 6.29 1.00 3.41
CA GLY A 58 6.63 2.42 3.48
C GLY A 58 5.38 3.28 3.62
N ASN A 59 5.18 4.16 2.66
CA ASN A 59 4.07 5.09 2.62
C ASN A 59 2.95 4.69 1.65
N SER A 60 2.94 3.44 1.19
CA SER A 60 1.98 2.95 0.21
C SER A 60 1.21 1.72 0.70
N PHE A 61 -0.04 1.68 0.33
CA PHE A 61 -0.96 0.57 0.50
C PHE A 61 -1.13 -0.11 -0.86
N TYR A 62 -1.03 -1.44 -0.89
CA TYR A 62 -1.10 -2.24 -2.10
C TYR A 62 -2.29 -3.17 -2.06
N LYS A 63 -3.04 -3.23 -3.17
CA LYS A 63 -4.26 -4.03 -3.28
C LYS A 63 -4.37 -4.67 -4.66
N ILE A 64 -4.77 -5.96 -4.67
CA ILE A 64 -5.18 -6.62 -5.90
C ILE A 64 -6.60 -6.16 -6.26
N ILE A 65 -6.80 -5.75 -7.50
CA ILE A 65 -8.08 -5.30 -8.06
C ILE A 65 -8.47 -6.18 -9.23
N SER A 66 -9.78 -6.47 -9.35
CA SER A 66 -10.32 -7.18 -10.50
C SER A 66 -10.40 -6.24 -11.70
N ALA A 67 -9.90 -6.66 -12.83
CA ALA A 67 -9.84 -5.81 -14.02
C ALA A 67 -10.26 -6.54 -15.28
N GLN A 68 -10.75 -5.78 -16.26
CA GLN A 68 -11.08 -6.27 -17.60
C GLN A 68 -10.04 -5.86 -18.65
N SER A 69 -9.30 -4.81 -18.36
CA SER A 69 -8.23 -4.25 -19.18
C SER A 69 -7.25 -3.46 -18.32
N TRP A 70 -6.12 -3.05 -18.89
CA TRP A 70 -5.19 -2.15 -18.22
C TRP A 70 -5.85 -0.81 -17.87
N SER A 71 -6.59 -0.24 -18.85
CA SER A 71 -7.29 1.04 -18.64
C SER A 71 -8.36 0.96 -17.54
N ASP A 72 -9.06 -0.19 -17.43
CA ASP A 72 -10.01 -0.44 -16.35
C ASP A 72 -9.28 -0.56 -15.01
N ALA A 73 -8.18 -1.30 -14.96
CA ALA A 73 -7.36 -1.46 -13.76
C ALA A 73 -6.81 -0.11 -13.27
N GLU A 74 -6.24 0.70 -14.17
CA GLU A 74 -5.73 2.03 -13.82
C GLU A 74 -6.85 2.97 -13.35
N SER A 75 -8.02 2.92 -14.00
CA SER A 75 -9.20 3.70 -13.58
C SER A 75 -9.66 3.32 -12.17
N GLN A 76 -9.68 2.02 -11.84
CA GLN A 76 -10.02 1.54 -10.51
C GLN A 76 -8.97 1.97 -9.46
N ALA A 77 -7.67 1.85 -9.77
CA ALA A 77 -6.60 2.31 -8.91
C ALA A 77 -6.72 3.83 -8.63
N ASN A 78 -6.99 4.63 -9.67
CA ASN A 78 -7.22 6.07 -9.55
C ASN A 78 -8.47 6.40 -8.70
N SER A 79 -9.52 5.59 -8.78
CA SER A 79 -10.75 5.80 -8.00
C SER A 79 -10.53 5.68 -6.50
N ILE A 80 -9.55 4.86 -6.08
CA ILE A 80 -9.14 4.69 -4.69
C ILE A 80 -7.94 5.58 -4.32
N GLY A 81 -7.52 6.47 -5.20
CA GLY A 81 -6.53 7.52 -4.93
C GLY A 81 -5.08 7.16 -5.25
N GLY A 82 -4.84 6.04 -5.92
CA GLY A 82 -3.54 5.57 -6.36
C GLY A 82 -3.41 5.42 -7.88
N ASN A 83 -2.45 4.61 -8.29
CA ASN A 83 -2.21 4.17 -9.65
C ASN A 83 -1.96 2.67 -9.65
N LEU A 84 -1.83 2.04 -10.80
CA LEU A 84 -1.24 0.71 -10.87
C LEU A 84 0.19 0.75 -10.33
N ILE A 85 0.61 -0.33 -9.69
CA ILE A 85 1.90 -0.42 -8.99
C ILE A 85 3.06 0.01 -9.86
N THR A 86 3.94 0.83 -9.26
CA THR A 86 5.27 1.14 -9.76
C THR A 86 6.28 0.23 -9.07
N ILE A 87 7.23 -0.32 -9.82
CA ILE A 87 8.29 -1.16 -9.28
C ILE A 87 9.63 -0.48 -9.54
N ASN A 88 10.18 0.14 -8.52
CA ASN A 88 11.36 0.98 -8.63
C ASN A 88 12.69 0.19 -8.55
N ASN A 89 12.66 -0.99 -7.92
CA ASN A 89 13.86 -1.80 -7.72
C ASN A 89 13.53 -3.26 -7.38
N LEU A 90 14.58 -4.09 -7.35
CA LEU A 90 14.47 -5.52 -7.05
C LEU A 90 13.94 -5.82 -5.64
N ASP A 91 14.28 -4.98 -4.64
CA ASP A 91 13.79 -5.18 -3.28
C ASP A 91 12.28 -4.96 -3.19
N GLU A 92 11.77 -3.98 -3.90
CA GLU A 92 10.33 -3.73 -4.00
C GLU A 92 9.62 -4.86 -4.75
N TYR A 93 10.17 -5.27 -5.87
CA TYR A 93 9.67 -6.43 -6.62
C TYR A 93 9.59 -7.68 -5.73
N ASN A 94 10.69 -8.03 -5.05
CA ASN A 94 10.76 -9.21 -4.18
C ASN A 94 9.75 -9.13 -3.04
N TRP A 95 9.62 -7.96 -2.42
CA TRP A 95 8.64 -7.74 -1.38
C TRP A 95 7.22 -7.89 -1.92
N ALA A 96 6.89 -7.22 -3.01
CA ALA A 96 5.56 -7.25 -3.59
C ALA A 96 5.18 -8.66 -4.08
N SER A 97 6.12 -9.42 -4.64
CA SER A 97 5.90 -10.81 -5.05
C SER A 97 5.52 -11.74 -3.90
N GLN A 98 6.01 -11.47 -2.70
CA GLN A 98 5.74 -12.24 -1.49
C GLN A 98 4.47 -11.77 -0.77
N ASN A 99 4.21 -10.46 -0.77
CA ASN A 99 3.22 -9.83 0.09
C ASN A 99 1.97 -9.32 -0.67
N VAL A 100 2.04 -9.11 -1.98
CA VAL A 100 0.91 -8.60 -2.76
C VAL A 100 0.35 -9.68 -3.69
N TRP A 101 1.13 -10.15 -4.66
CA TRP A 101 0.66 -11.14 -5.63
C TRP A 101 1.16 -12.56 -5.38
N SER A 102 1.48 -12.89 -4.14
CA SER A 102 1.76 -14.28 -3.77
C SER A 102 0.54 -15.18 -4.03
N ASN A 103 0.77 -16.47 -4.24
CA ASN A 103 -0.32 -17.43 -4.45
C ASN A 103 -1.35 -17.38 -3.32
N ALA A 104 -0.90 -17.21 -2.07
CA ALA A 104 -1.77 -17.11 -0.92
C ALA A 104 -2.67 -15.87 -0.97
N ASN A 105 -2.09 -14.72 -1.34
CA ASN A 105 -2.84 -13.48 -1.44
C ASN A 105 -3.79 -13.45 -2.63
N LEU A 106 -3.40 -14.04 -3.76
CA LEU A 106 -4.28 -14.20 -4.91
C LEU A 106 -5.50 -15.06 -4.55
N ILE A 107 -5.29 -16.20 -3.87
CA ILE A 107 -6.40 -17.05 -3.40
C ILE A 107 -7.28 -16.31 -2.41
N ALA A 108 -6.70 -15.59 -1.45
CA ALA A 108 -7.44 -14.81 -0.46
C ALA A 108 -8.27 -13.68 -1.10
N ASN A 109 -7.84 -13.16 -2.25
CA ASN A 109 -8.59 -12.18 -3.05
C ASN A 109 -9.55 -12.82 -4.06
N GLY A 110 -9.81 -14.13 -3.97
CA GLY A 110 -10.79 -14.84 -4.79
C GLY A 110 -10.25 -15.38 -6.12
N TYR A 111 -8.96 -15.28 -6.36
CA TYR A 111 -8.31 -15.85 -7.56
C TYR A 111 -7.95 -17.32 -7.29
N ASN A 112 -8.89 -18.22 -7.52
CA ASN A 112 -8.78 -19.64 -7.16
C ASN A 112 -7.67 -20.41 -7.90
N ASN A 113 -7.17 -19.85 -8.99
CA ASN A 113 -6.05 -20.40 -9.74
C ASN A 113 -4.95 -19.35 -9.94
N PRO A 114 -4.08 -19.12 -8.93
CA PRO A 114 -3.02 -18.11 -9.01
C PRO A 114 -2.05 -18.35 -10.16
N GLN A 115 -1.91 -19.60 -10.59
CA GLN A 115 -0.99 -19.99 -11.68
C GLN A 115 -1.44 -19.47 -13.06
N THR A 116 -2.72 -19.18 -13.21
CA THR A 116 -3.32 -18.60 -14.42
C THR A 116 -3.86 -17.20 -14.18
N THR A 117 -3.36 -16.50 -13.15
CA THR A 117 -3.69 -15.11 -12.89
C THR A 117 -2.53 -14.23 -13.33
N ILE A 118 -2.82 -13.24 -14.13
CA ILE A 118 -1.91 -12.19 -14.54
C ILE A 118 -2.40 -10.85 -13.98
N SER A 119 -1.43 -9.99 -13.62
CA SER A 119 -1.74 -8.72 -12.99
C SER A 119 -1.12 -7.58 -13.79
N PHE A 120 -1.93 -6.61 -14.18
CA PHE A 120 -1.46 -5.36 -14.75
C PHE A 120 -0.67 -4.55 -13.72
N VAL A 121 0.41 -3.93 -14.19
CA VAL A 121 1.25 -2.96 -13.47
C VAL A 121 1.23 -1.62 -14.20
N GLY A 122 1.73 -0.55 -13.58
CA GLY A 122 1.66 0.81 -14.13
C GLY A 122 2.54 1.08 -15.34
N PHE A 123 3.35 0.13 -15.76
CA PHE A 123 4.31 0.30 -16.86
C PHE A 123 3.62 0.33 -18.22
N ASN A 124 3.87 1.36 -19.04
CA ASN A 124 3.22 1.52 -20.34
C ASN A 124 3.95 2.53 -21.24
N ASP A 125 3.71 2.46 -22.56
CA ASP A 125 4.12 3.46 -23.56
C ASP A 125 2.96 3.92 -24.45
N LYS A 126 1.72 3.77 -23.94
CA LYS A 126 0.46 4.06 -24.65
C LYS A 126 0.36 5.46 -25.27
N ASP A 127 1.05 6.44 -24.70
CA ASP A 127 0.98 7.83 -25.15
C ASP A 127 2.10 8.18 -26.16
N ASN A 128 3.18 7.38 -26.18
CA ASN A 128 4.32 7.60 -27.09
C ASN A 128 5.09 6.29 -27.26
N GLU A 129 4.85 5.61 -28.36
CA GLU A 129 5.43 4.32 -28.73
C GLU A 129 6.94 4.27 -28.52
N GLY A 130 7.40 3.27 -27.74
CA GLY A 130 8.80 3.05 -27.37
C GLY A 130 9.30 3.95 -26.24
N ASN A 131 8.47 4.82 -25.69
CA ASN A 131 8.80 5.66 -24.54
C ASN A 131 8.01 5.19 -23.30
N TYR A 132 8.53 4.15 -22.67
CA TYR A 132 7.90 3.51 -21.52
C TYR A 132 8.00 4.37 -20.26
N GLN A 133 6.88 4.42 -19.52
CA GLN A 133 6.73 5.17 -18.27
C GLN A 133 5.83 4.43 -17.29
N TRP A 134 5.91 4.81 -16.02
CA TRP A 134 4.95 4.40 -15.02
C TRP A 134 3.72 5.31 -15.03
N SER A 135 2.51 4.76 -14.86
CA SER A 135 1.28 5.54 -14.78
C SER A 135 1.25 6.48 -13.57
N SER A 136 2.01 6.18 -12.52
CA SER A 136 2.23 7.06 -11.38
C SER A 136 2.96 8.37 -11.72
N GLY A 137 3.69 8.40 -12.82
CA GLY A 137 4.59 9.50 -13.20
C GLY A 137 5.94 9.46 -12.48
N GLU A 138 6.24 8.39 -11.76
CA GLU A 138 7.56 8.18 -11.19
C GLU A 138 8.59 7.90 -12.27
N ASP A 139 9.84 8.33 -12.02
CA ASP A 139 10.94 8.12 -12.96
C ASP A 139 11.26 6.62 -13.09
N THR A 140 11.51 6.18 -14.31
CA THR A 140 11.92 4.80 -14.58
C THR A 140 13.42 4.68 -14.41
N ASP A 141 13.87 4.01 -13.35
CA ASP A 141 15.29 3.67 -13.18
C ASP A 141 15.65 2.42 -13.97
N TRP A 142 15.99 2.62 -15.23
CA TRP A 142 16.35 1.53 -16.15
C TRP A 142 17.54 0.68 -15.68
N ASN A 143 18.46 1.24 -14.90
CA ASN A 143 19.63 0.49 -14.42
C ASN A 143 19.25 -0.55 -13.36
N ASN A 144 18.24 -0.25 -12.54
CA ASN A 144 17.71 -1.15 -11.52
C ASN A 144 16.61 -2.09 -12.05
N LEU A 145 16.01 -1.78 -13.20
CA LEU A 145 14.93 -2.54 -13.80
C LEU A 145 15.39 -3.52 -14.88
N THR A 146 16.62 -3.38 -15.42
CA THR A 146 17.12 -4.24 -16.52
C THR A 146 17.10 -5.73 -16.17
N ASP A 147 17.29 -6.09 -14.91
CA ASP A 147 17.22 -7.49 -14.46
C ASP A 147 15.78 -7.98 -14.27
N LEU A 148 14.84 -7.06 -14.01
CA LEU A 148 13.41 -7.35 -13.79
C LEU A 148 12.60 -7.32 -15.09
N ILE A 149 12.94 -6.37 -15.93
CA ILE A 149 12.42 -6.25 -17.27
C ILE A 149 13.47 -6.90 -18.14
N ASN A 150 13.32 -8.17 -18.43
CA ASN A 150 14.20 -8.87 -19.40
C ASN A 150 13.95 -8.30 -20.81
N ALA A 151 13.98 -6.99 -20.83
CA ALA A 151 13.51 -6.09 -21.85
C ALA A 151 14.44 -6.06 -23.05
N GLN A 152 15.74 -6.31 -22.84
CA GLN A 152 16.71 -6.17 -23.93
C GLN A 152 16.45 -7.10 -25.11
N ASN A 153 15.78 -8.23 -24.90
CA ASN A 153 15.39 -9.11 -26.00
C ASN A 153 13.95 -8.92 -26.49
N TRP A 154 13.08 -8.31 -25.71
CA TRP A 154 11.66 -8.11 -26.05
C TRP A 154 11.40 -6.72 -26.64
N PHE A 155 11.92 -5.66 -26.04
CA PHE A 155 11.76 -4.30 -26.54
C PHE A 155 12.37 -4.09 -27.93
N SER A 156 13.47 -4.76 -28.25
CA SER A 156 14.09 -4.65 -29.59
C SER A 156 13.32 -5.37 -30.69
N GLN A 157 12.41 -6.28 -30.36
CA GLN A 157 11.59 -7.00 -31.33
C GLN A 157 10.17 -6.41 -31.50
N GLN A 158 9.71 -5.59 -30.58
CA GLN A 158 8.33 -5.09 -30.56
C GLN A 158 8.12 -3.80 -31.35
N GLY A 159 9.12 -3.09 -31.79
CA GLY A 159 8.97 -1.98 -32.73
C GLY A 159 8.29 -2.32 -34.06
N SER A 160 7.76 -3.57 -34.19
CA SER A 160 7.02 -4.03 -35.37
C SER A 160 5.59 -4.52 -35.06
N PHE A 161 5.19 -4.58 -33.80
CA PHE A 161 3.85 -5.03 -33.37
C PHE A 161 3.17 -3.91 -32.57
N GLY A 162 2.75 -2.83 -33.25
CA GLY A 162 1.99 -1.76 -32.62
C GLY A 162 0.80 -2.31 -31.83
N GLY A 163 0.68 -1.87 -30.55
CA GLY A 163 -0.44 -2.19 -29.67
C GLY A 163 -0.13 -3.07 -28.47
N TRP A 164 1.14 -3.31 -28.13
CA TRP A 164 1.54 -4.00 -26.90
C TRP A 164 2.17 -3.00 -25.92
N ASP A 165 1.33 -2.14 -25.41
CA ASP A 165 1.72 -0.91 -24.72
C ASP A 165 1.68 -1.03 -23.20
N TYR A 166 1.27 -2.19 -22.62
CA TYR A 166 0.91 -2.31 -21.21
C TYR A 166 1.62 -3.42 -20.49
N GLY A 167 2.24 -3.08 -19.35
CA GLY A 167 2.97 -4.00 -18.50
C GLY A 167 2.07 -4.92 -17.69
N MET A 168 2.46 -6.19 -17.61
CA MET A 168 1.82 -7.22 -16.79
C MET A 168 2.87 -8.08 -16.08
N ILE A 169 2.50 -8.62 -14.94
CA ILE A 169 3.26 -9.65 -14.23
C ILE A 169 2.47 -10.96 -14.28
N ILE A 170 3.13 -12.04 -14.68
CA ILE A 170 2.59 -13.38 -14.56
C ILE A 170 2.89 -13.87 -13.14
N GLY A 171 1.86 -14.30 -12.42
CA GLY A 171 1.97 -14.79 -11.05
C GLY A 171 3.06 -15.87 -10.90
N ASN A 172 3.46 -16.14 -9.66
CA ASN A 172 4.59 -17.00 -9.27
C ASN A 172 4.34 -18.49 -9.56
N SER A 173 3.94 -18.83 -10.80
CA SER A 173 3.57 -20.18 -11.16
C SER A 173 4.74 -20.98 -11.74
N SER A 174 4.82 -22.25 -11.29
CA SER A 174 5.68 -23.27 -11.88
C SER A 174 5.06 -23.88 -13.15
N TYR A 175 4.00 -23.30 -13.70
CA TYR A 175 3.27 -23.88 -14.81
C TYR A 175 3.95 -23.58 -16.16
N GLU A 176 4.25 -24.63 -16.88
CA GLU A 176 4.73 -24.58 -18.24
C GLU A 176 3.53 -24.48 -19.19
N ILE A 177 3.42 -23.38 -19.94
CA ILE A 177 2.48 -23.33 -21.06
C ILE A 177 3.16 -24.07 -22.20
N GLU A 178 2.76 -25.32 -22.45
CA GLU A 178 3.10 -26.02 -23.69
C GLU A 178 2.41 -25.32 -24.86
N GLY A 179 3.09 -24.39 -25.48
CA GLY A 179 2.66 -23.75 -26.71
C GLY A 179 3.67 -24.01 -27.80
N THR A 180 3.22 -24.47 -28.96
CA THR A 180 4.02 -24.79 -30.12
C THR A 180 4.65 -23.61 -30.84
N ASP A 181 4.44 -22.38 -30.34
CA ASP A 181 5.05 -21.18 -30.88
C ASP A 181 6.30 -20.79 -30.09
N THR A 182 7.46 -21.14 -30.62
CA THR A 182 8.78 -20.84 -30.04
C THR A 182 9.08 -19.31 -29.93
N ARG A 183 8.22 -18.45 -30.50
CA ARG A 183 8.31 -17.00 -30.37
C ARG A 183 7.79 -16.50 -29.02
N TYR A 184 7.02 -17.33 -28.33
CA TYR A 184 6.45 -17.05 -27.01
C TYR A 184 6.92 -18.11 -26.02
N THR A 185 8.17 -18.04 -25.58
CA THR A 185 8.65 -18.89 -24.49
C THR A 185 8.40 -18.20 -23.15
N PRO A 186 7.26 -18.48 -22.49
CA PRO A 186 6.96 -17.92 -21.16
C PRO A 186 7.88 -18.48 -20.07
N TYR A 187 8.69 -19.46 -20.42
CA TYR A 187 9.49 -20.25 -19.49
C TYR A 187 10.60 -19.51 -18.76
N GLN A 188 11.08 -18.39 -19.32
CA GLN A 188 12.20 -17.66 -18.74
C GLN A 188 11.77 -16.38 -18.02
N ASN A 189 10.51 -16.00 -18.10
CA ASN A 189 10.05 -14.67 -17.70
C ASN A 189 9.15 -14.67 -16.45
N ARG A 190 9.24 -15.70 -15.62
CA ARG A 190 8.48 -15.75 -14.37
C ARG A 190 8.90 -14.61 -13.46
N GLY A 191 7.92 -13.79 -13.15
CA GLY A 191 8.14 -12.62 -12.35
C GLY A 191 8.61 -11.39 -13.13
N ASN A 192 8.89 -11.49 -14.42
CA ASN A 192 9.26 -10.34 -15.23
C ASN A 192 8.01 -9.57 -15.67
N ILE A 193 8.16 -8.27 -15.87
CA ILE A 193 7.15 -7.45 -16.54
C ILE A 193 7.20 -7.80 -18.02
N ILE A 194 6.07 -8.21 -18.55
CA ILE A 194 5.87 -8.45 -19.99
C ILE A 194 4.91 -7.39 -20.54
N LEU A 195 4.99 -7.15 -21.85
CA LEU A 195 4.10 -6.20 -22.52
C LEU A 195 2.95 -6.93 -23.22
N MET A 196 1.78 -6.34 -23.16
CA MET A 196 0.56 -6.87 -23.79
C MET A 196 -0.34 -5.75 -24.30
N ASP A 197 -1.39 -6.12 -25.05
CA ASP A 197 -2.46 -5.23 -25.41
C ASP A 197 -3.29 -4.80 -24.19
N ASN A 198 -4.11 -3.78 -24.33
CA ASN A 198 -4.94 -3.22 -23.26
C ASN A 198 -5.82 -4.26 -22.57
N GLU A 199 -6.32 -5.26 -23.26
CA GLU A 199 -7.21 -6.29 -22.76
C GLU A 199 -6.48 -7.53 -22.23
N GLY A 200 -5.18 -7.68 -22.45
CA GLY A 200 -4.47 -8.92 -22.21
C GLY A 200 -5.03 -10.09 -23.01
N SER A 201 -5.44 -9.82 -24.25
CA SER A 201 -6.28 -10.70 -25.08
C SER A 201 -5.69 -12.09 -25.26
N PHE A 202 -4.38 -12.19 -25.42
CA PHE A 202 -3.72 -13.49 -25.55
C PHE A 202 -4.01 -14.38 -24.35
N TYR A 203 -3.81 -13.88 -23.15
CA TYR A 203 -3.99 -14.66 -21.92
C TYR A 203 -5.47 -14.91 -21.61
N LYS A 204 -6.34 -13.92 -21.79
CA LYS A 204 -7.80 -14.11 -21.67
C LYS A 204 -8.31 -15.24 -22.56
N ASN A 205 -7.88 -15.25 -23.81
CA ASN A 205 -8.29 -16.27 -24.79
C ASN A 205 -7.73 -17.68 -24.45
N ASN A 206 -6.71 -17.74 -23.61
CA ASN A 206 -6.13 -18.98 -23.08
C ASN A 206 -6.59 -19.31 -21.65
N GLY A 207 -7.66 -18.70 -21.17
CA GLY A 207 -8.30 -19.03 -19.89
C GLY A 207 -7.64 -18.44 -18.66
N TYR A 208 -6.78 -17.41 -18.82
CA TYR A 208 -6.19 -16.70 -17.69
C TYR A 208 -7.17 -15.67 -17.11
N THR A 209 -7.09 -15.51 -15.81
CA THR A 209 -7.78 -14.43 -15.09
C THR A 209 -6.92 -13.19 -15.08
N ILE A 210 -7.54 -12.03 -15.32
CA ILE A 210 -6.86 -10.75 -15.33
C ILE A 210 -7.15 -10.00 -14.02
N ALA A 211 -6.10 -9.45 -13.44
CA ALA A 211 -6.14 -8.59 -12.27
C ALA A 211 -5.33 -7.30 -12.54
N GLY A 212 -5.40 -6.35 -11.63
CA GLY A 212 -4.47 -5.23 -11.52
C GLY A 212 -3.90 -5.19 -10.11
N ILE A 213 -2.79 -4.52 -9.93
CA ILE A 213 -2.22 -4.24 -8.62
C ILE A 213 -2.22 -2.74 -8.44
N ALA A 214 -3.07 -2.25 -7.53
CA ALA A 214 -3.11 -0.84 -7.18
C ALA A 214 -2.09 -0.53 -6.08
N GLU A 215 -1.40 0.58 -6.22
CA GLU A 215 -0.56 1.21 -5.22
C GLU A 215 -1.15 2.57 -4.85
N VAL A 216 -1.45 2.75 -3.56
CA VAL A 216 -2.16 3.92 -3.05
C VAL A 216 -1.34 4.59 -1.95
N PRO A 217 -0.91 5.85 -2.12
CA PRO A 217 -0.20 6.57 -1.07
C PRO A 217 -1.04 6.73 0.20
N LEU A 218 -0.47 6.37 1.35
CA LEU A 218 -1.11 6.53 2.65
C LEU A 218 -1.21 7.99 3.06
N SER A 219 -2.29 8.31 3.78
CA SER A 219 -2.49 9.63 4.39
C SER A 219 -2.12 9.58 5.87
N TYR A 220 -1.38 10.58 6.32
CA TYR A 220 -1.00 10.76 7.72
C TYR A 220 -1.60 12.07 8.24
N PHE A 221 -2.10 12.04 9.47
CA PHE A 221 -2.76 13.20 10.08
C PHE A 221 -2.08 13.58 11.37
N SER A 222 -2.01 14.88 11.63
CA SER A 222 -1.51 15.46 12.87
C SER A 222 -2.40 16.62 13.30
N VAL A 223 -2.45 16.89 14.60
CA VAL A 223 -3.16 18.03 15.19
C VAL A 223 -2.17 18.93 15.93
N SER A 224 -2.34 20.25 15.81
CA SER A 224 -1.48 21.20 16.49
C SER A 224 -1.86 21.36 17.97
N ASP A 225 -0.89 21.69 18.79
CA ASP A 225 -1.14 22.17 20.15
C ASP A 225 -1.78 23.57 20.14
N LEU A 226 -2.48 23.90 21.23
CA LEU A 226 -3.12 25.21 21.44
C LEU A 226 -3.07 25.58 22.93
N THR A 227 -2.70 26.82 23.19
CA THR A 227 -2.87 27.46 24.51
C THR A 227 -3.86 28.61 24.38
N ILE A 228 -4.92 28.57 25.15
CA ILE A 228 -5.95 29.61 25.19
C ILE A 228 -6.21 30.06 26.66
N LYS A 229 -6.66 31.27 26.81
CA LYS A 229 -7.07 31.79 28.13
C LYS A 229 -8.53 31.47 28.38
N GLU A 230 -8.91 31.40 29.65
CA GLU A 230 -10.32 31.27 30.02
C GLU A 230 -11.21 32.34 29.36
N GLY A 231 -12.34 31.89 28.87
CA GLY A 231 -13.31 32.72 28.17
C GLY A 231 -12.91 33.14 26.76
N GLU A 232 -11.77 32.67 26.27
CA GLU A 232 -11.31 32.86 24.88
C GLU A 232 -11.56 31.65 24.02
N SER A 233 -11.46 31.84 22.72
CA SER A 233 -11.43 30.75 21.73
C SER A 233 -10.14 30.85 20.91
N GLY A 234 -9.67 29.72 20.49
CA GLY A 234 -8.51 29.59 19.59
C GLY A 234 -8.74 28.52 18.55
N ASN A 235 -7.84 28.39 17.64
CA ASN A 235 -7.95 27.42 16.55
C ASN A 235 -6.83 26.38 16.62
N ILE A 236 -7.19 25.10 16.51
CA ILE A 236 -6.25 24.04 16.18
C ILE A 236 -6.23 23.83 14.68
N THR A 237 -5.10 23.34 14.17
CA THR A 237 -4.96 22.94 12.79
C THR A 237 -4.77 21.43 12.73
N ILE A 238 -5.57 20.75 11.90
CA ILE A 238 -5.38 19.35 11.56
C ILE A 238 -4.73 19.33 10.19
N SER A 239 -3.54 18.72 10.10
CA SER A 239 -2.75 18.65 8.87
C SER A 239 -2.77 17.24 8.32
N ARG A 240 -2.83 17.12 6.98
CA ARG A 240 -2.71 15.87 6.22
C ARG A 240 -1.41 15.90 5.42
N THR A 241 -0.63 14.84 5.49
CA THR A 241 0.57 14.60 4.69
C THR A 241 0.46 13.25 3.97
N GLY A 242 1.34 12.99 3.01
CA GLY A 242 1.27 11.81 2.17
C GLY A 242 0.16 11.88 1.12
N GLY A 243 -0.56 10.79 0.91
CA GLY A 243 -1.63 10.71 -0.08
C GLY A 243 -2.77 11.67 0.22
N SER A 244 -3.21 12.44 -0.79
CA SER A 244 -4.35 13.36 -0.66
C SER A 244 -5.43 13.13 -1.72
N ASN A 245 -5.31 12.08 -2.51
CA ASN A 245 -6.18 11.83 -3.66
C ASN A 245 -7.55 11.23 -3.32
N THR A 246 -7.83 10.98 -2.04
CA THR A 246 -9.12 10.45 -1.55
C THR A 246 -9.76 11.36 -0.54
N VAL A 247 -11.08 11.21 -0.36
CA VAL A 247 -11.80 11.77 0.79
C VAL A 247 -11.45 10.94 2.02
N GLN A 248 -11.14 11.61 3.13
CA GLN A 248 -10.87 10.95 4.42
C GLN A 248 -11.73 11.57 5.52
N ASN A 249 -12.32 10.71 6.36
CA ASN A 249 -13.11 11.12 7.50
C ASN A 249 -12.38 10.74 8.79
N LEU A 250 -12.21 11.73 9.67
CA LEU A 250 -11.61 11.58 10.99
C LEU A 250 -12.62 11.93 12.05
N THR A 251 -12.53 11.31 13.23
CA THR A 251 -13.27 11.76 14.40
C THR A 251 -12.36 12.62 15.26
N LEU A 252 -12.75 13.87 15.51
CA LEU A 252 -12.12 14.73 16.50
C LEU A 252 -12.96 14.73 17.77
N ALA A 253 -12.39 14.22 18.86
CA ALA A 253 -13.06 14.17 20.16
C ALA A 253 -12.15 14.71 21.25
N SER A 254 -12.72 15.41 22.22
CA SER A 254 -12.04 15.84 23.43
C SER A 254 -12.29 14.89 24.58
N SER A 255 -11.33 14.77 25.49
CA SER A 255 -11.44 14.05 26.76
C SER A 255 -10.98 14.97 27.90
N ASN A 256 -11.53 14.76 29.10
CA ASN A 256 -11.14 15.49 30.29
C ASN A 256 -9.70 15.13 30.71
N GLY A 257 -8.94 16.17 31.05
CA GLY A 257 -7.71 16.10 31.81
C GLY A 257 -7.91 16.74 33.18
N THR A 258 -7.11 17.76 33.52
CA THR A 258 -7.39 18.65 34.66
C THR A 258 -8.55 19.57 34.36
N ALA A 259 -8.73 19.96 33.10
CA ALA A 259 -9.90 20.71 32.63
C ALA A 259 -11.08 19.77 32.36
N LEU A 260 -12.30 20.18 32.74
CA LEU A 260 -13.53 19.41 32.65
C LEU A 260 -14.46 19.97 31.59
N ALA A 261 -14.97 19.10 30.75
CA ALA A 261 -15.94 19.47 29.73
C ALA A 261 -17.23 20.01 30.35
N GLY A 262 -17.73 21.12 29.82
CA GLY A 262 -18.90 21.83 30.33
C GLY A 262 -18.64 22.81 31.47
N THR A 263 -17.49 22.73 32.13
CA THR A 263 -17.01 23.65 33.13
C THR A 263 -15.92 24.55 32.57
N ASP A 264 -14.85 23.95 32.07
CA ASP A 264 -13.65 24.68 31.67
C ASP A 264 -13.51 24.77 30.13
N TYR A 265 -14.14 23.88 29.41
CA TYR A 265 -14.15 23.93 27.95
C TYR A 265 -15.41 23.32 27.31
N THR A 266 -15.70 23.71 26.09
CA THR A 266 -16.79 23.09 25.30
C THR A 266 -16.33 21.78 24.72
N ALA A 267 -17.01 20.69 25.10
CA ALA A 267 -16.69 19.34 24.57
C ALA A 267 -16.79 19.28 23.06
N ILE A 268 -15.89 18.54 22.45
CA ILE A 268 -15.83 18.29 21.00
C ILE A 268 -16.05 16.81 20.73
N ASN A 269 -16.94 16.53 19.80
CA ASN A 269 -17.12 15.21 19.20
C ASN A 269 -17.74 15.44 17.82
N GLN A 270 -16.88 15.50 16.79
CA GLN A 270 -17.33 15.80 15.42
C GLN A 270 -16.49 15.06 14.38
N THR A 271 -17.09 14.81 13.23
CA THR A 271 -16.39 14.30 12.06
C THR A 271 -15.73 15.43 11.29
N ILE A 272 -14.45 15.26 11.01
CA ILE A 272 -13.66 16.15 10.16
C ILE A 272 -13.46 15.45 8.82
N THR A 273 -14.02 16.00 7.76
CA THR A 273 -13.89 15.44 6.40
C THR A 273 -12.85 16.24 5.62
N PHE A 274 -11.80 15.55 5.18
CA PHE A 274 -10.83 16.06 4.21
C PHE A 274 -11.30 15.70 2.81
N ALA A 275 -11.52 16.68 1.98
CA ALA A 275 -11.80 16.47 0.56
C ALA A 275 -10.55 15.98 -0.20
N LYS A 276 -10.73 15.46 -1.40
CA LYS A 276 -9.62 15.15 -2.30
C LYS A 276 -8.77 16.40 -2.53
N GLY A 277 -7.45 16.27 -2.34
CA GLY A 277 -6.47 17.36 -2.46
C GLY A 277 -6.39 18.28 -1.23
N GLU A 278 -7.27 18.13 -0.25
CA GLU A 278 -7.25 18.97 0.94
C GLU A 278 -6.23 18.46 1.96
N VAL A 279 -5.36 19.36 2.42
CA VAL A 279 -4.22 19.02 3.28
C VAL A 279 -4.27 19.69 4.66
N SER A 280 -5.26 20.53 4.93
CA SER A 280 -5.39 21.23 6.21
C SER A 280 -6.84 21.55 6.54
N LYS A 281 -7.19 21.42 7.82
CA LYS A 281 -8.48 21.85 8.42
C LYS A 281 -8.20 22.62 9.69
N THR A 282 -9.04 23.63 9.95
CA THR A 282 -9.00 24.41 11.18
C THR A 282 -10.27 24.18 11.96
N VAL A 283 -10.14 23.95 13.27
CA VAL A 283 -11.26 23.76 14.20
C VAL A 283 -11.12 24.74 15.37
N SER A 284 -12.20 25.43 15.68
CA SER A 284 -12.23 26.36 16.81
C SER A 284 -12.46 25.61 18.12
N ILE A 285 -11.67 25.93 19.12
CA ILE A 285 -11.73 25.43 20.50
C ILE A 285 -12.11 26.59 21.41
N SER A 286 -13.05 26.38 22.31
CA SER A 286 -13.49 27.42 23.27
C SER A 286 -13.24 26.98 24.70
N ALA A 287 -12.48 27.81 25.43
CA ALA A 287 -12.38 27.73 26.87
C ALA A 287 -13.55 28.51 27.50
N LEU A 288 -14.18 27.92 28.49
CA LEU A 288 -15.25 28.55 29.26
C LEU A 288 -14.65 29.41 30.38
N ARG A 289 -15.36 30.44 30.78
CA ARG A 289 -14.99 31.22 31.95
C ARG A 289 -15.76 30.69 33.14
N ASP A 290 -15.06 30.30 34.16
CA ASP A 290 -15.66 30.03 35.45
C ASP A 290 -15.37 31.16 36.48
N SER A 291 -15.81 30.99 37.71
CA SER A 291 -15.61 31.94 38.81
C SER A 291 -14.56 31.46 39.82
N SER A 292 -13.91 30.35 39.52
CA SER A 292 -12.88 29.77 40.40
C SER A 292 -11.51 30.37 40.08
N ILE A 293 -10.79 30.80 41.10
CA ILE A 293 -9.41 31.34 41.04
C ILE A 293 -8.46 30.26 41.56
#